data_db3bfde2d4b6b694e04c3b45ce2e9e9a
#
_entry.id   db3bfde2d4b6b694e04c3b45ce2e9e9a
#
_cell.length_a   1.000
_cell.length_b   1.000
_cell.length_c   1.000
_cell.angle_alpha   90.00
_cell.angle_beta   90.00
_cell.angle_gamma   90.00
#
_symmetry.space_group_name_H-M   'P 1'
#
loop_
_entity.id
_entity.type
_entity.pdbx_description
1 polymer ?
#
loop_
_entity_poly.entity_id
_entity_poly.type
_entity_poly.pdbx_seq_one_letter_code
_entity_poly.pdbx_strand_id
1 'polypeptide(L)'
;MSAGRRAWYAVLVFLARGILALLGATCRVVPVRGGEYLDRVQAEGTAAILSYWHQMQIFCGRYLLARARDGLQVTFLTSPSVSGEVPAAIIRRWGAGVLRGSSKRSAGQALKDMFDVLVAEKTSLVITPDGPTGPIHEFKPGTIMLA
;
A
#
# COMPACT_ATOMS: atom_id res chain seq x y z
N MET A 1 1.74 24.19 -1.64
CA MET A 1 3.20 23.86 -1.45
C MET A 1 4.02 24.84 -2.29
N SER A 2 5.10 25.39 -1.72
CA SER A 2 6.05 26.24 -2.45
C SER A 2 6.79 25.45 -3.54
N ALA A 3 7.28 26.14 -4.58
CA ALA A 3 8.05 25.50 -5.68
C ALA A 3 9.26 24.72 -5.16
N GLY A 4 10.02 25.30 -4.21
CA GLY A 4 11.17 24.62 -3.60
C GLY A 4 10.80 23.32 -2.87
N ARG A 5 9.65 23.28 -2.19
CA ARG A 5 9.18 22.08 -1.52
C ARG A 5 8.80 20.98 -2.54
N ARG A 6 8.17 21.35 -3.65
CA ARG A 6 7.87 20.40 -4.75
C ARG A 6 9.15 19.82 -5.36
N ALA A 7 10.16 20.66 -5.63
CA ALA A 7 11.45 20.19 -6.15
C ALA A 7 12.13 19.23 -5.18
N TRP A 8 12.14 19.57 -3.88
CA TRP A 8 12.69 18.68 -2.85
C TRP A 8 12.00 17.31 -2.80
N TYR A 9 10.65 17.28 -2.84
CA TYR A 9 9.92 16.01 -2.91
C TYR A 9 10.20 15.22 -4.18
N ALA A 10 10.34 15.87 -5.32
CA ALA A 10 10.70 15.21 -6.56
C ALA A 10 12.08 14.51 -6.46
N VAL A 11 13.06 15.18 -5.85
CA VAL A 11 14.38 14.59 -5.59
C VAL A 11 14.27 13.40 -4.63
N LEU A 12 13.53 13.53 -3.54
CA LEU A 12 13.33 12.42 -2.60
C LEU A 12 12.66 11.21 -3.26
N VAL A 13 11.64 11.43 -4.07
CA VAL A 13 10.97 10.36 -4.83
C VAL A 13 11.93 9.70 -5.82
N PHE A 14 12.74 10.49 -6.51
CA PHE A 14 13.75 9.98 -7.44
C PHE A 14 14.78 9.10 -6.73
N LEU A 15 15.36 9.58 -5.62
CA LEU A 15 16.32 8.83 -4.82
C LEU A 15 15.72 7.55 -4.23
N ALA A 16 14.53 7.64 -3.64
CA ALA A 16 13.83 6.48 -3.09
C ALA A 16 13.57 5.41 -4.16
N ARG A 17 13.18 5.83 -5.36
CA ARG A 17 13.01 4.90 -6.49
C ARG A 17 14.31 4.24 -6.92
N GLY A 18 15.41 5.00 -6.98
CA GLY A 18 16.73 4.46 -7.27
C GLY A 18 17.17 3.40 -6.27
N ILE A 19 17.00 3.68 -4.98
CA ILE A 19 17.30 2.72 -3.90
C ILE A 19 16.40 1.48 -4.02
N LEU A 20 15.10 1.64 -4.22
CA LEU A 20 14.18 0.51 -4.38
C LEU A 20 14.48 -0.32 -5.64
N ALA A 21 14.90 0.31 -6.72
CA ALA A 21 15.32 -0.38 -7.94
C ALA A 21 16.60 -1.18 -7.70
N LEU A 22 17.61 -0.58 -7.03
CA LEU A 22 18.87 -1.24 -6.68
C LEU A 22 18.63 -2.44 -5.75
N LEU A 23 17.87 -2.25 -4.67
CA LEU A 23 17.47 -3.36 -3.79
C LEU A 23 16.76 -4.47 -4.58
N GLY A 24 15.90 -4.09 -5.51
CA GLY A 24 15.20 -5.07 -6.33
C GLY A 24 16.07 -5.81 -7.32
N ALA A 25 17.13 -5.19 -7.81
CA ALA A 25 18.10 -5.83 -8.70
C ALA A 25 19.04 -6.77 -7.95
N THR A 26 19.31 -6.49 -6.67
CA THR A 26 20.22 -7.29 -5.83
C THR A 26 19.50 -8.39 -5.04
N CYS A 27 18.19 -8.28 -4.85
CA CYS A 27 17.39 -9.27 -4.11
C CYS A 27 16.74 -10.27 -5.06
N ARG A 28 17.00 -11.55 -4.84
CA ARG A 28 16.30 -12.63 -5.55
C ARG A 28 14.95 -12.90 -4.87
N VAL A 29 13.87 -12.73 -5.61
CA VAL A 29 12.54 -13.15 -5.14
C VAL A 29 12.42 -14.66 -5.32
N VAL A 30 12.21 -15.38 -4.22
CA VAL A 30 11.87 -16.81 -4.25
C VAL A 30 10.35 -16.97 -4.42
N PRO A 31 9.87 -18.13 -4.91
CA PRO A 31 8.43 -18.38 -5.05
C PRO A 31 7.68 -18.11 -3.75
N VAL A 32 6.61 -17.34 -3.84
CA VAL A 32 5.76 -16.98 -2.71
C VAL A 32 4.75 -18.09 -2.51
N ARG A 33 4.67 -18.65 -1.29
CA ARG A 33 3.59 -19.59 -0.95
C ARG A 33 2.28 -18.83 -0.87
N GLY A 34 1.20 -19.40 -1.42
CA GLY A 34 -0.11 -18.74 -1.45
C GLY A 34 -0.27 -17.68 -2.55
N GLY A 35 0.68 -17.59 -3.49
CA GLY A 35 0.54 -16.69 -4.65
C GLY A 35 -0.71 -16.97 -5.47
N GLU A 36 -1.15 -18.22 -5.49
CA GLU A 36 -2.38 -18.69 -6.13
C GLU A 36 -3.66 -18.01 -5.62
N TYR A 37 -3.67 -17.53 -4.39
CA TYR A 37 -4.81 -16.76 -3.86
C TYR A 37 -4.92 -15.38 -4.54
N LEU A 38 -3.79 -14.71 -4.78
CA LEU A 38 -3.78 -13.44 -5.52
C LEU A 38 -4.14 -13.65 -6.99
N ASP A 39 -3.68 -14.74 -7.58
CA ASP A 39 -4.03 -15.09 -8.96
C ASP A 39 -5.54 -15.32 -9.08
N ARG A 40 -6.15 -15.97 -8.10
CA ARG A 40 -7.60 -16.17 -8.03
C ARG A 40 -8.35 -14.84 -7.88
N VAL A 41 -7.96 -13.99 -6.93
CA VAL A 41 -8.56 -12.65 -6.74
C VAL A 41 -8.53 -11.86 -8.04
N GLN A 42 -7.41 -11.89 -8.74
CA GLN A 42 -7.26 -11.20 -10.02
C GLN A 42 -8.12 -11.80 -11.13
N ALA A 43 -8.15 -13.13 -11.24
CA ALA A 43 -8.91 -13.83 -12.28
C ALA A 43 -10.43 -13.69 -12.09
N GLU A 44 -10.91 -13.72 -10.85
CA GLU A 44 -12.33 -13.58 -10.51
C GLU A 44 -12.79 -12.13 -10.49
N GLY A 45 -11.90 -11.14 -10.56
CA GLY A 45 -12.21 -9.73 -10.41
C GLY A 45 -12.81 -9.38 -9.05
N THR A 46 -12.43 -10.14 -8.04
CA THR A 46 -12.85 -9.92 -6.65
C THR A 46 -11.86 -9.02 -5.93
N ALA A 47 -12.24 -8.54 -4.73
CA ALA A 47 -11.37 -7.73 -3.88
C ALA A 47 -10.97 -8.52 -2.62
N ALA A 48 -9.79 -8.24 -2.10
CA ALA A 48 -9.28 -8.82 -0.86
C ALA A 48 -8.60 -7.76 0.02
N ILE A 49 -8.52 -8.03 1.32
CA ILE A 49 -7.71 -7.24 2.24
C ILE A 49 -6.34 -7.88 2.32
N LEU A 50 -5.35 -7.19 1.73
CA LEU A 50 -3.95 -7.62 1.69
C LEU A 50 -3.20 -6.97 2.84
N SER A 51 -2.75 -7.76 3.79
CA SER A 51 -2.12 -7.25 5.00
C SER A 51 -0.68 -7.72 5.15
N TYR A 52 0.19 -6.83 5.60
CA TYR A 52 1.55 -7.13 6.02
C TYR A 52 1.98 -6.19 7.15
N TRP A 53 2.96 -6.61 7.95
CA TRP A 53 3.48 -5.80 9.03
C TRP A 53 4.21 -4.56 8.51
N HIS A 54 4.06 -3.43 9.17
CA HIS A 54 4.59 -2.14 8.71
C HIS A 54 6.10 -2.19 8.40
N GLN A 55 6.87 -2.93 9.17
CA GLN A 55 8.32 -3.14 8.93
C GLN A 55 8.64 -3.87 7.62
N MET A 56 7.69 -4.64 7.06
CA MET A 56 7.84 -5.37 5.80
C MET A 56 7.43 -4.54 4.58
N GLN A 57 7.08 -3.28 4.77
CA GLN A 57 6.49 -2.41 3.75
C GLN A 57 7.31 -2.34 2.46
N ILE A 58 8.65 -2.32 2.55
CA ILE A 58 9.52 -2.24 1.36
C ILE A 58 9.37 -3.48 0.49
N PHE A 59 9.47 -4.68 1.07
CA PHE A 59 9.47 -5.93 0.32
C PHE A 59 8.05 -6.34 -0.12
N CYS A 60 7.09 -6.37 0.81
CA CYS A 60 5.71 -6.73 0.51
C CYS A 60 5.03 -5.69 -0.38
N GLY A 61 5.25 -4.39 -0.09
CA GLY A 61 4.73 -3.32 -0.92
C GLY A 61 5.27 -3.39 -2.36
N ARG A 62 6.58 -3.64 -2.52
CA ARG A 62 7.18 -3.84 -3.85
C ARG A 62 6.58 -5.04 -4.58
N TYR A 63 6.37 -6.18 -3.90
CA TYR A 63 5.74 -7.35 -4.48
C TYR A 63 4.32 -7.02 -4.99
N LEU A 64 3.50 -6.39 -4.16
CA LEU A 64 2.13 -6.01 -4.54
C LEU A 64 2.11 -4.95 -5.65
N LEU A 65 3.07 -4.02 -5.67
CA LEU A 65 3.20 -3.06 -6.77
C LEU A 65 3.62 -3.73 -8.08
N ALA A 66 4.43 -4.79 -8.03
CA ALA A 66 4.71 -5.58 -9.23
C ALA A 66 3.44 -6.28 -9.72
N ARG A 67 2.67 -6.92 -8.83
CA ARG A 67 1.37 -7.53 -9.16
C ARG A 67 0.36 -6.51 -9.70
N ALA A 68 0.38 -5.27 -9.21
CA ALA A 68 -0.47 -4.21 -9.75
C ALA A 68 -0.15 -3.90 -11.23
N ARG A 69 1.13 -3.94 -11.62
CA ARG A 69 1.54 -3.79 -13.02
C ARG A 69 1.08 -4.95 -13.89
N ASP A 70 0.95 -6.14 -13.30
CA ASP A 70 0.46 -7.35 -13.97
C ASP A 70 -1.09 -7.42 -13.96
N GLY A 71 -1.77 -6.35 -13.52
CA GLY A 71 -3.22 -6.21 -13.61
C GLY A 71 -4.00 -6.39 -12.31
N LEU A 72 -3.36 -6.73 -11.19
CA LEU A 72 -4.05 -6.80 -9.89
C LEU A 72 -4.52 -5.41 -9.45
N GLN A 73 -5.83 -5.23 -9.26
CA GLN A 73 -6.40 -3.97 -8.78
C GLN A 73 -6.13 -3.82 -7.27
N VAL A 74 -5.28 -2.87 -6.91
CA VAL A 74 -4.90 -2.63 -5.51
C VAL A 74 -4.84 -1.15 -5.16
N THR A 75 -5.31 -0.83 -3.97
CA THR A 75 -5.25 0.51 -3.36
C THR A 75 -4.53 0.42 -2.02
N PHE A 76 -3.51 1.22 -1.84
CA PHE A 76 -2.71 1.26 -0.61
C PHE A 76 -3.23 2.32 0.35
N LEU A 77 -3.45 1.94 1.61
CA LEU A 77 -3.73 2.88 2.68
C LEU A 77 -2.43 3.59 3.09
N THR A 78 -2.39 4.91 2.93
CA THR A 78 -1.23 5.74 3.29
C THR A 78 -1.61 6.85 4.26
N SER A 79 -0.67 7.25 5.13
CA SER A 79 -0.89 8.35 6.06
C SER A 79 -1.21 9.66 5.31
N PRO A 80 -2.19 10.47 5.78
CA PRO A 80 -2.47 11.79 5.22
C PRO A 80 -1.40 12.83 5.56
N SER A 81 -0.42 12.49 6.40
CA SER A 81 0.67 13.38 6.78
C SER A 81 1.69 13.58 5.65
N VAL A 82 2.57 14.56 5.85
CA VAL A 82 3.66 14.86 4.91
C VAL A 82 4.56 13.66 4.64
N SER A 83 4.81 12.82 5.66
CA SER A 83 5.60 11.59 5.50
C SER A 83 4.96 10.55 4.55
N GLY A 84 3.64 10.60 4.38
CA GLY A 84 2.92 9.77 3.43
C GLY A 84 2.98 10.23 1.97
N GLU A 85 3.52 11.42 1.67
CA GLU A 85 3.56 11.96 0.30
C GLU A 85 4.51 11.17 -0.61
N VAL A 86 5.70 10.83 -0.11
CA VAL A 86 6.70 10.07 -0.90
C VAL A 86 6.19 8.68 -1.25
N PRO A 87 5.76 7.84 -0.30
CA PRO A 87 5.18 6.55 -0.64
C PRO A 87 3.94 6.67 -1.55
N ALA A 88 3.05 7.63 -1.32
CA ALA A 88 1.89 7.84 -2.18
C ALA A 88 2.28 8.17 -3.64
N ALA A 89 3.29 9.01 -3.82
CA ALA A 89 3.79 9.35 -5.16
C ALA A 89 4.42 8.12 -5.87
N ILE A 90 5.14 7.29 -5.13
CA ILE A 90 5.73 6.05 -5.66
C ILE A 90 4.61 5.09 -6.08
N ILE A 91 3.64 4.84 -5.22
CA ILE A 91 2.52 3.91 -5.45
C ILE A 91 1.73 4.30 -6.70
N ARG A 92 1.31 5.58 -6.81
CA ARG A 92 0.58 6.08 -7.99
C ARG A 92 1.37 5.91 -9.29
N ARG A 93 2.67 6.14 -9.23
CA ARG A 93 3.52 6.00 -10.42
C ARG A 93 3.70 4.54 -10.86
N TRP A 94 3.44 3.60 -9.99
CA TRP A 94 3.43 2.16 -10.29
C TRP A 94 2.06 1.64 -10.72
N GLY A 95 1.06 2.54 -10.85
CA GLY A 95 -0.27 2.19 -11.33
C GLY A 95 -1.24 1.71 -10.26
N ALA A 96 -0.86 1.76 -8.99
CA ALA A 96 -1.73 1.39 -7.89
C ALA A 96 -2.49 2.60 -7.31
N GLY A 97 -3.66 2.34 -6.74
CA GLY A 97 -4.48 3.32 -6.04
C GLY A 97 -3.86 3.74 -4.70
N VAL A 98 -4.24 4.91 -4.23
CA VAL A 98 -3.82 5.44 -2.91
C VAL A 98 -5.02 6.00 -2.19
N LEU A 99 -5.35 5.40 -1.06
CA LEU A 99 -6.31 5.92 -0.09
C LEU A 99 -5.55 6.66 1.03
N ARG A 100 -5.96 7.89 1.31
CA ARG A 100 -5.33 8.73 2.35
C ARG A 100 -6.16 8.65 3.63
N GLY A 101 -5.73 7.85 4.59
CA GLY A 101 -6.46 7.64 5.84
C GLY A 101 -5.55 7.42 7.04
N SER A 102 -6.10 7.61 8.22
CA SER A 102 -5.40 7.39 9.48
C SER A 102 -6.40 7.06 10.58
N SER A 103 -6.09 6.06 11.40
CA SER A 103 -6.88 5.71 12.59
C SER A 103 -6.93 6.80 13.67
N LYS A 104 -6.08 7.81 13.56
CA LYS A 104 -5.99 8.92 14.54
C LYS A 104 -6.89 10.11 14.24
N ARG A 105 -7.30 10.28 12.97
CA ARG A 105 -8.18 11.39 12.53
C ARG A 105 -9.36 10.79 11.78
N SER A 106 -10.56 10.89 12.33
CA SER A 106 -11.77 10.38 11.67
C SER A 106 -11.71 8.87 11.29
N ALA A 107 -11.51 7.99 12.28
CA ALA A 107 -11.47 6.55 12.07
C ALA A 107 -12.72 6.01 11.32
N GLY A 108 -13.90 6.55 11.61
CA GLY A 108 -15.14 6.18 10.93
C GLY A 108 -15.16 6.51 9.44
N GLN A 109 -14.66 7.71 9.06
CA GLN A 109 -14.58 8.07 7.65
C GLN A 109 -13.56 7.21 6.91
N ALA A 110 -12.40 6.96 7.52
CA ALA A 110 -11.39 6.08 6.94
C ALA A 110 -11.91 4.66 6.73
N LEU A 111 -12.70 4.15 7.69
CA LEU A 111 -13.34 2.83 7.58
C LEU A 111 -14.35 2.79 6.42
N LYS A 112 -15.19 3.83 6.30
CA LYS A 112 -16.11 3.96 5.18
C LYS A 112 -15.39 4.00 3.84
N ASP A 113 -14.37 4.85 3.70
CA ASP A 113 -13.61 4.99 2.47
C ASP A 113 -12.91 3.65 2.08
N MET A 114 -12.42 2.89 3.07
CA MET A 114 -11.86 1.56 2.87
C MET A 114 -12.92 0.55 2.41
N PHE A 115 -14.13 0.61 2.98
CA PHE A 115 -15.25 -0.23 2.57
C PHE A 115 -15.68 0.08 1.14
N ASP A 116 -15.77 1.36 0.77
CA ASP A 116 -16.13 1.79 -0.58
C ASP A 116 -15.11 1.25 -1.63
N VAL A 117 -13.81 1.31 -1.33
CA VAL A 117 -12.74 0.73 -2.18
C VAL A 117 -12.93 -0.79 -2.37
N LEU A 118 -13.22 -1.51 -1.29
CA LEU A 118 -13.37 -2.97 -1.36
C LEU A 118 -14.65 -3.40 -2.08
N VAL A 119 -15.78 -2.78 -1.77
CA VAL A 119 -17.11 -3.24 -2.19
C VAL A 119 -17.58 -2.53 -3.45
N ALA A 120 -17.51 -1.20 -3.50
CA ALA A 120 -18.00 -0.42 -4.63
C ALA A 120 -17.02 -0.41 -5.80
N GLU A 121 -15.73 -0.23 -5.54
CA GLU A 121 -14.70 -0.22 -6.57
C GLU A 121 -14.15 -1.61 -6.90
N LYS A 122 -14.48 -2.64 -6.12
CA LYS A 122 -13.96 -4.02 -6.23
C LYS A 122 -12.43 -4.06 -6.34
N THR A 123 -11.78 -3.20 -5.56
CA THR A 123 -10.34 -3.04 -5.55
C THR A 123 -9.76 -3.56 -4.25
N SER A 124 -8.75 -4.40 -4.32
CA SER A 124 -8.09 -4.96 -3.14
C SER A 124 -7.41 -3.86 -2.32
N LEU A 125 -7.57 -3.91 -1.01
CA LEU A 125 -7.04 -2.90 -0.10
C LEU A 125 -5.77 -3.40 0.59
N VAL A 126 -4.69 -2.63 0.51
CA VAL A 126 -3.41 -2.94 1.15
C VAL A 126 -3.28 -2.16 2.45
N ILE A 127 -3.16 -2.89 3.57
CA ILE A 127 -3.14 -2.32 4.92
C ILE A 127 -1.94 -2.86 5.71
N THR A 128 -1.34 -1.99 6.52
CA THR A 128 -0.40 -2.39 7.59
C THR A 128 -1.16 -2.37 8.92
N PRO A 129 -1.59 -3.54 9.44
CA PRO A 129 -2.53 -3.61 10.55
C PRO A 129 -1.98 -3.10 11.88
N ASP A 130 -0.65 -3.17 12.08
CA ASP A 130 0.04 -2.61 13.23
C ASP A 130 0.26 -1.09 13.11
N GLY A 131 0.26 -0.56 11.88
CA GLY A 131 0.45 0.86 11.59
C GLY A 131 1.84 1.40 11.95
N PRO A 132 2.12 2.68 11.63
CA PRO A 132 3.45 3.26 11.77
C PRO A 132 3.88 3.54 13.21
N THR A 133 2.97 3.50 14.16
CA THR A 133 3.23 3.78 15.58
C THR A 133 3.16 2.55 16.47
N GLY A 134 2.91 1.38 15.89
CA GLY A 134 2.82 0.11 16.60
C GLY A 134 1.67 0.01 17.60
N PRO A 135 1.75 -0.89 18.56
CA PRO A 135 2.83 -1.87 18.79
C PRO A 135 3.08 -2.78 17.59
N ILE A 136 4.37 -3.19 17.42
CA ILE A 136 4.78 -4.04 16.30
C ILE A 136 4.10 -5.42 16.43
N HIS A 137 3.57 -5.93 15.32
CA HIS A 137 2.88 -7.22 15.24
C HIS A 137 1.58 -7.31 16.06
N GLU A 138 1.01 -6.16 16.44
CA GLU A 138 -0.33 -6.12 17.01
C GLU A 138 -1.36 -5.71 15.95
N PHE A 139 -2.33 -6.58 15.71
CA PHE A 139 -3.36 -6.37 14.72
C PHE A 139 -4.44 -5.41 15.24
N LYS A 140 -4.57 -4.23 14.64
CA LYS A 140 -5.58 -3.23 15.03
C LYS A 140 -6.98 -3.65 14.60
N PRO A 141 -8.00 -3.45 15.45
CA PRO A 141 -9.37 -3.92 15.19
C PRO A 141 -9.98 -3.43 13.88
N GLY A 142 -9.62 -2.23 13.42
CA GLY A 142 -10.18 -1.64 12.20
C GLY A 142 -10.02 -2.49 10.94
N THR A 143 -8.93 -3.26 10.83
CA THR A 143 -8.74 -4.17 9.69
C THR A 143 -9.64 -5.40 9.78
N ILE A 144 -9.90 -5.91 11.00
CA ILE A 144 -10.78 -7.06 11.23
C ILE A 144 -12.24 -6.67 10.98
N MET A 145 -12.62 -5.42 11.29
CA MET A 145 -13.98 -4.94 11.07
C MET A 145 -14.34 -4.79 9.58
N LEU A 146 -13.34 -4.79 8.69
CA LEU A 146 -13.53 -4.72 7.24
C LEU A 146 -13.64 -6.10 6.58
N ALA A 147 -13.14 -7.13 7.23
CA ALA A 147 -13.16 -8.52 6.75
C ALA A 147 -14.50 -9.20 7.04
#